data_65342642a021a55f3d4670228ea313ce
#
_entry.id   65342642a021a55f3d4670228ea313ce
#
_cell.length_a   1.000
_cell.length_b   1.000
_cell.length_c   1.000
_cell.angle_alpha   90.00
_cell.angle_beta   90.00
_cell.angle_gamma   90.00
#
_symmetry.space_group_name_H-M   'P 1'
#
loop_
_entity.id
_entity.type
_entity.pdbx_description
1 polymer ?
#
loop_
_entity_poly.entity_id
_entity_poly.type
_entity_poly.pdbx_seq_one_letter_code
_entity_poly.pdbx_strand_id
1 'polypeptide(L)'
;CGVDDKRWLRCFLEFCRAEGLRPDHITRHHYTIEPPERDGHYGYPKLSDPETCLATLQASRDIVDSFAEFRGLPIHVTEFNTSYSPTTPLHDTNLNAAYIAHQLSRLGDCNESYSYWTFGDVFEESGVPFTPFYGGFGLVADHCIPKPTFWTFAFFKKLQGTCVHRSQQAVVVRGADGRYRGVAWNPAEGGGEALSLTFALPFA
;
A
#
# COMPACT_ATOMS: atom_id res chain seq x y z
N CYS A 1 4.44 -15.59 -6.23
CA CYS A 1 3.05 -15.88 -6.51
C CYS A 1 2.15 -14.71 -6.14
N GLY A 2 1.40 -14.17 -7.11
CA GLY A 2 0.79 -12.85 -7.04
C GLY A 2 -0.49 -12.70 -6.25
N VAL A 3 -1.13 -13.74 -5.73
CA VAL A 3 -2.43 -13.61 -5.07
C VAL A 3 -2.33 -13.66 -3.55
N ASP A 4 -3.24 -12.96 -2.87
CA ASP A 4 -3.38 -13.01 -1.41
C ASP A 4 -4.21 -14.24 -1.01
N ASP A 5 -3.72 -15.44 -1.27
CA ASP A 5 -4.35 -16.67 -0.80
C ASP A 5 -3.49 -17.32 0.31
N LYS A 6 -3.96 -17.20 1.55
CA LYS A 6 -3.28 -17.73 2.73
C LYS A 6 -3.22 -19.25 2.74
N ARG A 7 -4.21 -19.93 2.12
CA ARG A 7 -4.19 -21.38 1.95
C ARG A 7 -3.06 -21.79 1.01
N TRP A 8 -2.90 -21.09 -0.12
CA TRP A 8 -1.82 -21.37 -1.06
C TRP A 8 -0.45 -21.12 -0.44
N LEU A 9 -0.30 -20.05 0.32
CA LEU A 9 0.94 -19.75 1.05
C LEU A 9 1.29 -20.91 1.99
N ARG A 10 0.32 -21.39 2.77
CA ARG A 10 0.53 -22.52 3.69
C ARG A 10 0.91 -23.80 2.94
N CYS A 11 0.15 -24.18 1.89
CA CYS A 11 0.45 -25.37 1.09
C CYS A 11 1.83 -25.28 0.43
N PHE A 12 2.24 -24.10 -0.06
CA PHE A 12 3.56 -23.88 -0.62
C PHE A 12 4.67 -24.12 0.43
N LEU A 13 4.52 -23.58 1.63
CA LEU A 13 5.50 -23.76 2.69
C LEU A 13 5.53 -25.21 3.20
N GLU A 14 4.39 -25.89 3.29
CA GLU A 14 4.32 -27.32 3.61
C GLU A 14 5.05 -28.16 2.58
N PHE A 15 4.86 -27.86 1.30
CA PHE A 15 5.60 -28.49 0.19
C PHE A 15 7.11 -28.24 0.32
N CYS A 16 7.53 -27.00 0.49
CA CYS A 16 8.94 -26.67 0.65
C CYS A 16 9.59 -27.43 1.82
N ARG A 17 8.88 -27.50 2.96
CA ARG A 17 9.34 -28.26 4.12
C ARG A 17 9.49 -29.75 3.81
N ALA A 18 8.48 -30.35 3.15
CA ALA A 18 8.48 -31.77 2.81
C ALA A 18 9.63 -32.15 1.87
N GLU A 19 9.95 -31.27 0.92
CA GLU A 19 11.01 -31.47 -0.08
C GLU A 19 12.41 -30.96 0.38
N GLY A 20 12.50 -30.44 1.61
CA GLY A 20 13.76 -29.88 2.11
C GLY A 20 14.22 -28.62 1.39
N LEU A 21 13.28 -27.89 0.77
CA LEU A 21 13.55 -26.65 0.04
C LEU A 21 13.42 -25.45 0.98
N ARG A 22 14.26 -24.43 0.76
CA ARG A 22 14.16 -23.15 1.47
C ARG A 22 14.04 -22.01 0.47
N PRO A 23 12.90 -21.33 0.36
CA PRO A 23 12.79 -20.10 -0.43
C PRO A 23 13.62 -18.96 0.22
N ASP A 24 14.11 -18.02 -0.59
CA ASP A 24 14.83 -16.85 -0.08
C ASP A 24 13.87 -15.78 0.46
N HIS A 25 12.68 -15.69 -0.12
CA HIS A 25 11.63 -14.74 0.25
C HIS A 25 10.25 -15.21 -0.21
N ILE A 26 9.23 -14.58 0.31
CA ILE A 26 7.84 -14.75 -0.09
C ILE A 26 7.37 -13.51 -0.84
N THR A 27 6.60 -13.69 -1.89
CA THR A 27 5.96 -12.58 -2.62
C THR A 27 4.44 -12.72 -2.58
N ARG A 28 3.75 -11.58 -2.55
CA ARG A 28 2.29 -11.53 -2.66
C ARG A 28 1.82 -10.21 -3.26
N HIS A 29 0.57 -10.19 -3.75
CA HIS A 29 -0.14 -8.97 -4.06
C HIS A 29 -0.98 -8.50 -2.85
N HIS A 30 -1.33 -7.23 -2.83
CA HIS A 30 -2.11 -6.64 -1.74
C HIS A 30 -3.03 -5.54 -2.28
N TYR A 31 -4.31 -5.85 -2.38
CA TYR A 31 -5.37 -4.92 -2.73
C TYR A 31 -6.36 -4.80 -1.58
N THR A 32 -6.96 -3.63 -1.41
CA THR A 32 -7.56 -3.23 -0.12
C THR A 32 -9.01 -2.78 -0.25
N ILE A 33 -9.73 -3.41 -1.17
CA ILE A 33 -11.16 -3.14 -1.37
C ILE A 33 -12.00 -4.41 -1.28
N GLU A 34 -13.29 -4.19 -0.98
CA GLU A 34 -14.34 -5.15 -1.30
C GLU A 34 -14.57 -5.17 -2.82
N PRO A 35 -15.19 -6.24 -3.38
CA PRO A 35 -15.54 -6.27 -4.79
C PRO A 35 -16.28 -5.00 -5.21
N PRO A 36 -15.85 -4.31 -6.29
CA PRO A 36 -16.43 -3.03 -6.66
C PRO A 36 -17.85 -3.21 -7.22
N GLU A 37 -18.72 -2.31 -6.85
CA GLU A 37 -19.97 -2.09 -7.60
C GLU A 37 -19.61 -1.46 -8.95
N ARG A 38 -20.31 -1.86 -10.01
CA ARG A 38 -20.04 -1.35 -11.36
C ARG A 38 -21.18 -0.46 -11.83
N ASP A 39 -20.79 0.70 -12.38
CA ASP A 39 -21.67 1.57 -13.18
C ASP A 39 -21.02 1.78 -14.55
N GLY A 40 -21.58 1.15 -15.56
CA GLY A 40 -20.99 1.07 -16.88
C GLY A 40 -19.64 0.32 -16.84
N HIS A 41 -18.58 0.99 -17.30
CA HIS A 41 -17.21 0.45 -17.28
C HIS A 41 -16.42 0.83 -16.02
N TYR A 42 -16.97 1.72 -15.17
CA TYR A 42 -16.30 2.12 -13.94
C TYR A 42 -16.62 1.17 -12.78
N GLY A 43 -15.61 0.89 -11.97
CA GLY A 43 -15.73 0.20 -10.70
C GLY A 43 -15.68 1.21 -9.54
N TYR A 44 -16.68 1.18 -8.67
CA TYR A 44 -16.75 2.00 -7.46
C TYR A 44 -16.56 1.09 -6.24
N PRO A 45 -15.31 0.93 -5.77
CA PRO A 45 -15.05 0.08 -4.63
C PRO A 45 -15.40 0.79 -3.33
N LYS A 46 -15.82 0.00 -2.36
CA LYS A 46 -15.76 0.40 -0.96
C LYS A 46 -14.35 0.07 -0.44
N LEU A 47 -13.68 1.07 0.12
CA LEU A 47 -12.40 0.84 0.80
C LEU A 47 -12.62 0.01 2.06
N SER A 48 -11.82 -1.02 2.23
CA SER A 48 -11.75 -1.73 3.50
C SER A 48 -11.09 -0.83 4.56
N ASP A 49 -11.41 -1.07 5.82
CA ASP A 49 -10.70 -0.39 6.89
C ASP A 49 -9.18 -0.64 6.79
N PRO A 50 -8.34 0.41 6.87
CA PRO A 50 -6.90 0.29 6.69
C PRO A 50 -6.23 -0.70 7.65
N GLU A 51 -6.70 -0.80 8.89
CA GLU A 51 -6.16 -1.75 9.87
C GLU A 51 -6.56 -3.20 9.52
N THR A 52 -7.75 -3.41 8.96
CA THR A 52 -8.16 -4.73 8.43
C THR A 52 -7.24 -5.17 7.31
N CYS A 53 -6.85 -4.26 6.42
CA CYS A 53 -5.90 -4.55 5.34
C CYS A 53 -4.52 -4.92 5.88
N LEU A 54 -4.02 -4.21 6.88
CA LEU A 54 -2.76 -4.52 7.55
C LEU A 54 -2.83 -5.88 8.26
N ALA A 55 -3.96 -6.21 8.89
CA ALA A 55 -4.18 -7.52 9.50
C ALA A 55 -4.08 -8.67 8.48
N THR A 56 -4.42 -8.44 7.21
CA THR A 56 -4.23 -9.46 6.16
C THR A 56 -2.75 -9.71 5.84
N LEU A 57 -1.91 -8.69 5.92
CA LEU A 57 -0.45 -8.83 5.80
C LEU A 57 0.13 -9.55 7.02
N GLN A 58 -0.29 -9.16 8.21
CA GLN A 58 0.10 -9.83 9.46
C GLN A 58 -0.24 -11.32 9.42
N ALA A 59 -1.44 -11.68 8.95
CA ALA A 59 -1.81 -13.09 8.80
C ALA A 59 -0.89 -13.88 7.86
N SER A 60 -0.34 -13.24 6.80
CA SER A 60 0.68 -13.89 5.97
C SER A 60 2.00 -14.04 6.73
N ARG A 61 2.41 -13.04 7.50
CA ARG A 61 3.59 -13.09 8.37
C ARG A 61 3.48 -14.23 9.37
N ASP A 62 2.32 -14.34 10.04
CA ASP A 62 2.04 -15.37 11.04
C ASP A 62 2.12 -16.78 10.43
N ILE A 63 1.62 -16.97 9.20
CA ILE A 63 1.75 -18.23 8.48
C ILE A 63 3.22 -18.58 8.25
N VAL A 64 4.01 -17.66 7.72
CA VAL A 64 5.44 -17.89 7.47
C VAL A 64 6.16 -18.21 8.76
N ASP A 65 5.92 -17.48 9.84
CA ASP A 65 6.58 -17.63 11.12
C ASP A 65 6.12 -18.85 11.91
N SER A 66 4.98 -19.47 11.53
CA SER A 66 4.52 -20.73 12.10
C SER A 66 5.40 -21.93 11.72
N PHE A 67 6.19 -21.79 10.65
CA PHE A 67 7.18 -22.78 10.25
C PHE A 67 8.56 -22.38 10.80
N ALA A 68 9.10 -23.19 11.71
CA ALA A 68 10.36 -22.86 12.39
C ALA A 68 11.51 -22.61 11.41
N GLU A 69 11.56 -23.40 10.32
CA GLU A 69 12.58 -23.34 9.27
C GLU A 69 12.45 -22.09 8.36
N PHE A 70 11.25 -21.48 8.30
CA PHE A 70 10.97 -20.31 7.45
C PHE A 70 10.74 -19.03 8.24
N ARG A 71 10.83 -19.08 9.56
CA ARG A 71 10.62 -17.92 10.42
C ARG A 71 11.55 -16.77 10.01
N GLY A 72 10.96 -15.59 9.88
CA GLY A 72 11.68 -14.37 9.50
C GLY A 72 12.03 -14.28 8.01
N LEU A 73 11.54 -15.17 7.14
CA LEU A 73 11.71 -14.98 5.69
C LEU A 73 11.11 -13.63 5.27
N PRO A 74 11.81 -12.85 4.44
CA PRO A 74 11.28 -11.61 3.91
C PRO A 74 9.97 -11.81 3.17
N ILE A 75 9.02 -10.90 3.35
CA ILE A 75 7.80 -10.83 2.54
C ILE A 75 7.85 -9.55 1.70
N HIS A 76 7.77 -9.69 0.38
CA HIS A 76 7.70 -8.59 -0.55
C HIS A 76 6.30 -8.49 -1.15
N VAL A 77 5.67 -7.33 -1.02
CA VAL A 77 4.44 -7.03 -1.73
C VAL A 77 4.81 -6.51 -3.10
N THR A 78 4.73 -7.41 -4.08
CA THR A 78 5.19 -7.17 -5.46
C THR A 78 4.18 -6.42 -6.31
N GLU A 79 2.98 -6.25 -5.79
CA GLU A 79 1.93 -5.47 -6.43
C GLU A 79 0.94 -5.00 -5.37
N PHE A 80 0.70 -3.70 -5.27
CA PHE A 80 -0.35 -3.17 -4.39
C PHE A 80 -0.98 -1.89 -4.94
N ASN A 81 -2.24 -1.72 -4.64
CA ASN A 81 -3.03 -0.50 -4.84
C ASN A 81 -4.28 -0.62 -3.95
N THR A 82 -5.14 0.39 -3.96
CA THR A 82 -6.45 0.27 -3.32
C THR A 82 -7.34 -0.70 -4.08
N SER A 83 -7.53 -0.53 -5.38
CA SER A 83 -8.36 -1.41 -6.21
C SER A 83 -7.54 -2.24 -7.19
N TYR A 84 -7.99 -3.46 -7.45
CA TYR A 84 -7.51 -4.31 -8.55
C TYR A 84 -8.27 -4.08 -9.87
N SER A 85 -9.23 -3.17 -9.90
CA SER A 85 -9.97 -2.85 -11.12
C SER A 85 -9.27 -1.74 -11.92
N PRO A 86 -9.06 -1.91 -13.23
CA PRO A 86 -8.32 -0.97 -14.07
C PRO A 86 -9.07 0.35 -14.35
N THR A 87 -10.34 0.46 -13.98
CA THR A 87 -11.19 1.64 -14.24
C THR A 87 -11.90 2.05 -12.96
N THR A 88 -11.11 2.43 -11.97
CA THR A 88 -11.61 2.82 -10.64
C THR A 88 -11.33 4.30 -10.38
N PRO A 89 -12.33 5.19 -10.44
CA PRO A 89 -12.15 6.63 -10.23
C PRO A 89 -11.44 7.00 -8.92
N LEU A 90 -11.53 6.13 -7.91
CA LEU A 90 -10.80 6.27 -6.65
C LEU A 90 -9.30 6.49 -6.86
N HIS A 91 -8.66 5.84 -7.84
CA HIS A 91 -7.23 5.95 -8.12
C HIS A 91 -6.78 7.37 -8.46
N ASP A 92 -7.71 8.22 -8.92
CA ASP A 92 -7.42 9.60 -9.33
C ASP A 92 -7.62 10.60 -8.19
N THR A 93 -7.96 10.13 -6.98
CA THR A 93 -8.37 10.98 -5.86
C THR A 93 -7.30 11.14 -4.78
N ASN A 94 -7.47 12.20 -3.98
CA ASN A 94 -6.69 12.39 -2.75
C ASN A 94 -7.02 11.36 -1.66
N LEU A 95 -8.19 10.74 -1.70
CA LEU A 95 -8.55 9.64 -0.79
C LEU A 95 -7.64 8.43 -1.02
N ASN A 96 -7.39 8.06 -2.29
CA ASN A 96 -6.40 7.04 -2.64
C ASN A 96 -5.02 7.39 -2.07
N ALA A 97 -4.59 8.63 -2.26
CA ALA A 97 -3.29 9.10 -1.77
C ALA A 97 -3.16 8.97 -0.24
N ALA A 98 -4.21 9.35 0.51
CA ALA A 98 -4.25 9.25 1.96
C ALA A 98 -4.26 7.78 2.43
N TYR A 99 -5.00 6.91 1.76
CA TYR A 99 -5.05 5.48 2.06
C TYR A 99 -3.69 4.81 1.84
N ILE A 100 -3.04 5.08 0.71
CA ILE A 100 -1.71 4.58 0.40
C ILE A 100 -0.67 5.13 1.39
N ALA A 101 -0.79 6.39 1.85
CA ALA A 101 0.08 6.94 2.88
C ALA A 101 -0.01 6.14 4.19
N HIS A 102 -1.21 5.73 4.59
CA HIS A 102 -1.39 4.87 5.76
C HIS A 102 -0.67 3.52 5.58
N GLN A 103 -0.85 2.86 4.43
CA GLN A 103 -0.19 1.58 4.14
C GLN A 103 1.35 1.72 4.16
N LEU A 104 1.88 2.75 3.50
CA LEU A 104 3.33 3.00 3.47
C LEU A 104 3.91 3.29 4.86
N SER A 105 3.15 3.91 5.74
CA SER A 105 3.59 4.19 7.11
C SER A 105 3.87 2.93 7.94
N ARG A 106 3.35 1.78 7.50
CA ARG A 106 3.49 0.47 8.14
C ARG A 106 4.54 -0.43 7.46
N LEU A 107 5.22 0.08 6.44
CA LEU A 107 6.32 -0.66 5.81
C LEU A 107 7.39 -1.03 6.85
N GLY A 108 7.78 -2.30 6.86
CA GLY A 108 8.71 -2.87 7.82
C GLY A 108 8.04 -3.58 9.00
N ASP A 109 6.72 -3.47 9.21
CA ASP A 109 6.02 -4.20 10.28
C ASP A 109 5.83 -5.67 9.92
N CYS A 110 5.37 -5.96 8.70
CA CYS A 110 5.07 -7.33 8.24
C CYS A 110 5.77 -7.69 6.93
N ASN A 111 6.26 -6.72 6.18
CA ASN A 111 6.83 -6.87 4.85
C ASN A 111 8.00 -5.93 4.61
N GLU A 112 8.91 -6.32 3.72
CA GLU A 112 10.15 -5.61 3.43
C GLU A 112 10.00 -4.54 2.34
N SER A 113 9.01 -4.70 1.44
CA SER A 113 8.80 -3.77 0.34
C SER A 113 7.36 -3.74 -0.15
N TYR A 114 7.03 -2.60 -0.76
CA TYR A 114 5.80 -2.40 -1.54
C TYR A 114 6.17 -1.96 -2.97
N SER A 115 5.62 -2.64 -3.97
CA SER A 115 5.67 -2.23 -5.37
C SER A 115 4.29 -1.75 -5.80
N TYR A 116 4.16 -0.46 -6.06
CA TYR A 116 2.86 0.10 -6.46
C TYR A 116 2.49 -0.32 -7.89
N TRP A 117 1.27 -0.76 -8.08
CA TRP A 117 0.71 -1.07 -9.38
C TRP A 117 -0.19 0.07 -9.86
N THR A 118 0.27 0.97 -10.78
CA THR A 118 1.56 0.91 -11.44
C THR A 118 2.12 2.34 -11.60
N PHE A 119 3.21 2.55 -12.35
CA PHE A 119 3.80 3.89 -12.49
C PHE A 119 2.97 4.81 -13.38
N GLY A 120 2.54 4.35 -14.56
CA GLY A 120 1.83 5.18 -15.55
C GLY A 120 0.51 4.57 -16.01
N ASP A 121 -0.43 5.41 -16.38
CA ASP A 121 -1.75 5.03 -16.88
C ASP A 121 -1.75 4.57 -18.35
N VAL A 122 -0.61 4.39 -18.98
CA VAL A 122 -0.47 3.94 -20.38
C VAL A 122 -0.80 2.45 -20.56
N PHE A 123 -1.32 1.83 -19.52
CA PHE A 123 -1.58 0.39 -19.50
C PHE A 123 -2.96 0.09 -20.08
N GLU A 124 -2.99 -0.60 -21.19
CA GLU A 124 -4.20 -0.87 -21.99
C GLU A 124 -4.93 -2.16 -21.57
N GLU A 125 -5.06 -2.43 -20.28
CA GLU A 125 -5.69 -3.66 -19.79
C GLU A 125 -7.17 -3.79 -20.18
N SER A 126 -7.87 -2.64 -20.30
CA SER A 126 -9.30 -2.58 -20.66
C SER A 126 -9.56 -1.70 -21.90
N GLY A 127 -8.57 -1.58 -22.78
CA GLY A 127 -8.62 -0.71 -23.95
C GLY A 127 -8.03 0.67 -23.72
N VAL A 128 -7.92 1.45 -24.79
CA VAL A 128 -7.34 2.80 -24.73
C VAL A 128 -8.32 3.76 -24.04
N PRO A 129 -7.92 4.43 -22.96
CA PRO A 129 -8.79 5.39 -22.28
C PRO A 129 -8.99 6.66 -23.13
N PHE A 130 -10.18 7.25 -23.01
CA PHE A 130 -10.56 8.46 -23.74
C PHE A 130 -10.29 9.77 -22.97
N THR A 131 -9.89 9.66 -21.70
CA THR A 131 -9.62 10.81 -20.83
C THR A 131 -8.36 10.59 -20.02
N PRO A 132 -7.62 11.65 -19.62
CA PRO A 132 -6.45 11.52 -18.76
C PRO A 132 -6.75 10.92 -17.38
N PHE A 133 -7.98 11.11 -16.88
CA PHE A 133 -8.42 10.61 -15.58
C PHE A 133 -9.60 9.66 -15.78
N TYR A 134 -9.32 8.39 -15.90
CA TYR A 134 -10.29 7.31 -16.11
C TYR A 134 -10.26 6.26 -15.00
N GLY A 135 -9.57 6.57 -13.90
CA GLY A 135 -9.40 5.63 -12.81
C GLY A 135 -8.34 4.55 -13.05
N GLY A 136 -7.38 4.80 -13.90
CA GLY A 136 -6.25 3.91 -14.14
C GLY A 136 -5.36 3.73 -12.92
N PHE A 137 -4.54 2.70 -12.91
CA PHE A 137 -3.69 2.33 -11.77
C PHE A 137 -2.51 3.27 -11.50
N GLY A 138 -2.12 4.09 -12.50
CA GLY A 138 -0.86 4.83 -12.50
C GLY A 138 -0.72 5.86 -11.39
N LEU A 139 0.52 6.10 -10.99
CA LEU A 139 0.90 7.29 -10.23
C LEU A 139 0.84 8.54 -11.12
N VAL A 140 1.03 8.35 -12.42
CA VAL A 140 1.10 9.40 -13.45
C VAL A 140 0.05 9.08 -14.52
N ALA A 141 -0.85 10.03 -14.75
CA ALA A 141 -1.84 9.96 -15.81
C ALA A 141 -1.19 10.27 -17.17
N ASP A 142 -1.95 10.07 -18.25
CA ASP A 142 -1.53 10.47 -19.60
C ASP A 142 -1.00 11.92 -19.62
N HIS A 143 -0.14 12.23 -20.59
CA HIS A 143 0.59 13.50 -20.67
C HIS A 143 1.48 13.81 -19.46
N CYS A 144 1.93 12.77 -18.73
CA CYS A 144 2.82 12.91 -17.56
C CYS A 144 2.22 13.74 -16.41
N ILE A 145 0.91 13.70 -16.20
CA ILE A 145 0.24 14.44 -15.13
C ILE A 145 0.33 13.63 -13.82
N PRO A 146 1.05 14.10 -12.79
CA PRO A 146 1.13 13.40 -11.51
C PRO A 146 -0.23 13.36 -10.81
N LYS A 147 -0.69 12.19 -10.44
CA LYS A 147 -1.89 12.01 -9.62
C LYS A 147 -1.59 12.28 -8.13
N PRO A 148 -2.61 12.46 -7.28
CA PRO A 148 -2.38 12.68 -5.85
C PRO A 148 -1.45 11.66 -5.18
N THR A 149 -1.58 10.39 -5.51
CA THR A 149 -0.74 9.30 -4.96
C THR A 149 0.74 9.41 -5.34
N PHE A 150 1.08 10.01 -6.49
CA PHE A 150 2.47 10.31 -6.84
C PHE A 150 3.15 11.16 -5.75
N TRP A 151 2.44 12.15 -5.25
CA TRP A 151 2.96 13.04 -4.22
C TRP A 151 3.12 12.34 -2.87
N THR A 152 2.29 11.34 -2.57
CA THR A 152 2.50 10.47 -1.40
C THR A 152 3.89 9.84 -1.45
N PHE A 153 4.24 9.18 -2.54
CA PHE A 153 5.58 8.61 -2.69
C PHE A 153 6.69 9.65 -2.66
N ALA A 154 6.49 10.80 -3.30
CA ALA A 154 7.46 11.90 -3.29
C ALA A 154 7.71 12.45 -1.87
N PHE A 155 6.67 12.49 -1.01
CA PHE A 155 6.80 12.91 0.38
C PHE A 155 7.47 11.84 1.22
N PHE A 156 7.05 10.58 1.12
CA PHE A 156 7.65 9.48 1.86
C PHE A 156 9.13 9.28 1.52
N LYS A 157 9.54 9.49 0.28
CA LYS A 157 10.97 9.47 -0.11
C LYS A 157 11.84 10.43 0.71
N LYS A 158 11.26 11.52 1.24
CA LYS A 158 11.96 12.51 2.07
C LYS A 158 12.05 12.12 3.54
N LEU A 159 11.33 11.08 3.96
CA LEU A 159 11.32 10.58 5.33
C LEU A 159 12.54 9.66 5.55
N GLN A 160 13.71 10.27 5.74
CA GLN A 160 14.95 9.56 6.04
C GLN A 160 15.35 9.81 7.48
N GLY A 161 15.57 8.74 8.23
CA GLY A 161 15.96 8.82 9.64
C GLY A 161 15.23 7.79 10.52
N THR A 162 15.29 8.01 11.81
CA THR A 162 14.61 7.18 12.81
C THR A 162 13.18 7.65 12.99
N CYS A 163 12.21 6.73 12.88
CA CYS A 163 10.82 7.03 13.19
C CYS A 163 10.68 7.36 14.68
N VAL A 164 10.18 8.55 14.98
CA VAL A 164 9.98 9.04 16.35
C VAL A 164 8.51 9.17 16.72
N HIS A 165 7.62 9.18 15.73
CA HIS A 165 6.18 9.16 15.93
C HIS A 165 5.51 8.46 14.74
N ARG A 166 4.53 7.62 15.06
CA ARG A 166 3.65 6.97 14.08
C ARG A 166 2.25 6.82 14.67
N SER A 167 1.27 7.28 13.93
CA SER A 167 -0.15 7.15 14.26
C SER A 167 -0.95 6.66 13.05
N GLN A 168 -2.27 6.69 13.14
CA GLN A 168 -3.15 6.38 12.00
C GLN A 168 -3.17 7.49 10.94
N GLN A 169 -2.71 8.70 11.26
CA GLN A 169 -2.79 9.86 10.38
C GLN A 169 -1.46 10.59 10.18
N ALA A 170 -0.38 10.12 10.79
CA ALA A 170 0.90 10.78 10.65
C ALA A 170 2.08 9.84 10.94
N VAL A 171 3.19 10.15 10.28
CA VAL A 171 4.51 9.60 10.60
C VAL A 171 5.52 10.74 10.67
N VAL A 172 6.41 10.71 11.69
CA VAL A 172 7.48 11.68 11.86
C VAL A 172 8.80 10.95 12.06
N VAL A 173 9.81 11.39 11.36
CA VAL A 173 11.20 10.89 11.50
C VAL A 173 12.13 11.99 11.97
N ARG A 174 13.17 11.62 12.71
CA ARG A 174 14.32 12.45 13.03
C ARG A 174 15.48 12.05 12.14
N GLY A 175 15.91 12.96 11.28
CA GLY A 175 17.06 12.75 10.39
C GLY A 175 18.39 12.78 11.13
N ALA A 176 19.45 12.30 10.48
CA ALA A 176 20.82 12.38 11.00
C ALA A 176 21.29 13.83 11.19
N ASP A 177 20.69 14.79 10.49
CA ASP A 177 20.89 16.22 10.62
C ASP A 177 20.15 16.84 11.83
N GLY A 178 19.50 16.02 12.67
CA GLY A 178 18.71 16.42 13.82
C GLY A 178 17.34 17.02 13.49
N ARG A 179 17.01 17.21 12.21
CA ARG A 179 15.74 17.80 11.78
C ARG A 179 14.62 16.77 11.82
N TYR A 180 13.42 17.25 12.14
CA TYR A 180 12.20 16.47 12.07
C TYR A 180 11.52 16.66 10.72
N ARG A 181 11.07 15.57 10.12
CA ARG A 181 10.28 15.55 8.89
C ARG A 181 9.09 14.63 9.09
N GLY A 182 7.92 15.07 8.67
CA GLY A 182 6.71 14.27 8.81
C GLY A 182 5.80 14.36 7.60
N VAL A 183 4.96 13.35 7.44
CA VAL A 183 3.83 13.32 6.52
C VAL A 183 2.59 13.03 7.33
N ALA A 184 1.54 13.80 7.08
CA ALA A 184 0.22 13.58 7.64
C ALA A 184 -0.80 13.41 6.52
N TRP A 185 -1.86 12.63 6.78
CA TRP A 185 -2.92 12.35 5.82
C TRP A 185 -4.27 12.29 6.52
N ASN A 186 -5.33 12.65 5.77
CA ASN A 186 -6.69 12.54 6.24
C ASN A 186 -7.47 11.57 5.34
N PRO A 187 -7.82 10.37 5.81
CA PRO A 187 -8.54 9.36 5.03
C PRO A 187 -10.07 9.58 5.00
N ALA A 188 -10.58 10.72 5.46
CA ALA A 188 -12.01 10.99 5.49
C ALA A 188 -12.59 11.12 4.08
N GLU A 189 -13.66 10.39 3.80
CA GLU A 189 -14.42 10.50 2.55
C GLU A 189 -15.26 11.79 2.50
N GLY A 190 -15.52 12.27 1.27
CA GLY A 190 -16.56 13.26 1.03
C GLY A 190 -16.35 14.64 1.65
N GLY A 191 -15.12 15.06 1.89
CA GLY A 191 -14.86 16.36 2.50
C GLY A 191 -15.16 16.40 4.00
N GLY A 192 -14.92 15.26 4.68
CA GLY A 192 -15.07 15.12 6.12
C GLY A 192 -14.35 16.22 6.92
N GLU A 193 -14.57 16.24 8.23
CA GLU A 193 -14.03 17.28 9.13
C GLU A 193 -12.53 17.44 8.98
N ALA A 194 -12.07 18.69 9.09
CA ALA A 194 -10.65 19.01 9.06
C ALA A 194 -9.93 18.31 10.23
N LEU A 195 -8.86 17.59 9.89
CA LEU A 195 -8.03 16.92 10.88
C LEU A 195 -7.07 17.95 11.51
N SER A 196 -7.12 18.11 12.83
CA SER A 196 -6.14 18.89 13.58
C SER A 196 -5.14 17.94 14.25
N LEU A 197 -3.87 18.10 13.93
CA LEU A 197 -2.78 17.33 14.53
C LEU A 197 -1.84 18.26 15.27
N THR A 198 -1.56 17.95 16.53
CA THR A 198 -0.59 18.68 17.34
C THR A 198 0.59 17.76 17.68
N PHE A 199 1.79 18.19 17.36
CA PHE A 199 3.02 17.46 17.65
C PHE A 199 3.81 18.22 18.73
N ALA A 200 4.06 17.57 19.88
CA ALA A 200 5.03 18.03 20.86
C ALA A 200 6.40 17.46 20.47
N LEU A 201 7.25 18.28 19.87
CA LEU A 201 8.61 17.89 19.52
C LEU A 201 9.57 18.24 20.66
N PRO A 202 10.49 17.33 21.03
CA PRO A 202 11.53 17.65 21.97
C PRO A 202 12.52 18.60 21.29
N PHE A 203 12.46 19.87 21.65
CA PHE A 203 13.52 20.81 21.29
C PHE A 203 14.68 20.57 22.25
N ALA A 204 15.83 20.24 21.70
CA ALA A 204 17.09 20.24 22.43
C ALA A 204 17.64 21.67 22.50
#